data_698bb6167388f8600d952e5899e7f184
#
_entry.id   698bb6167388f8600d952e5899e7f184
#
_cell.length_a   1.000
_cell.length_b   1.000
_cell.length_c   1.000
_cell.angle_alpha   90.00
_cell.angle_beta   90.00
_cell.angle_gamma   90.00
#
_symmetry.space_group_name_H-M   'P 1'
#
loop_
_entity.id
_entity.type
_entity.pdbx_description
1 polymer ?
#
loop_
_entity_poly.entity_id
_entity_poly.type
_entity_poly.pdbx_seq_one_letter_code
_entity_poly.pdbx_strand_id
1 'polypeptide(L)'
;YRIRNDPFLPDNEVLFFHTLQQNINVSIEGDLLNIYPKLNGNSIKKIKLLLSVIIKSVPFEPKISDLKKAADIKDDRTLKDYLAKLDDAGLIKLLMQNSLSMKAFDKPEKIFLANPNLMYTKEPNIGNLRETFFVNQLDNYYKNKQLLNDDGIFASKNGDFYCEEKYTFEVGGKNKGFEQIKDIPNSYVASDDLEIGIGNKIALWIFGFLY
;
A
#
# COMPACT_ATOMS: atom_id res chain seq x y z
N TYR A 1 -12.47 -0.09 -4.75
CA TYR A 1 -13.87 0.01 -5.19
C TYR A 1 -14.61 -1.21 -4.68
N ARG A 2 -15.74 -1.00 -4.01
CA ARG A 2 -16.53 -2.05 -3.37
C ARG A 2 -17.10 -3.00 -4.44
N ILE A 3 -16.63 -4.23 -4.50
CA ILE A 3 -17.34 -5.36 -5.13
C ILE A 3 -18.73 -5.59 -4.46
N ARG A 4 -19.05 -4.84 -3.42
CA ARG A 4 -20.28 -4.92 -2.63
C ARG A 4 -21.59 -4.72 -3.41
N ASN A 5 -21.53 -4.21 -4.64
CA ASN A 5 -22.71 -3.92 -5.47
C ASN A 5 -22.62 -4.55 -6.86
N ASP A 6 -21.82 -5.58 -7.05
CA ASP A 6 -21.88 -6.35 -8.29
C ASP A 6 -23.14 -7.22 -8.28
N PRO A 7 -24.14 -6.96 -9.14
CA PRO A 7 -25.37 -7.73 -9.16
C PRO A 7 -25.18 -9.19 -9.60
N PHE A 8 -23.98 -9.56 -10.08
CA PHE A 8 -23.63 -10.91 -10.48
C PHE A 8 -22.86 -11.67 -9.39
N LEU A 9 -22.41 -11.01 -8.33
CA LEU A 9 -21.84 -11.67 -7.16
C LEU A 9 -22.97 -11.86 -6.13
N PRO A 10 -23.16 -13.05 -5.58
CA PRO A 10 -24.12 -13.26 -4.52
C PRO A 10 -23.84 -12.28 -3.39
N ASP A 11 -24.90 -11.79 -2.76
CA ASP A 11 -24.94 -10.87 -1.60
C ASP A 11 -24.25 -11.49 -0.37
N ASN A 12 -23.04 -12.01 -0.55
CA ASN A 12 -22.34 -12.82 0.41
C ASN A 12 -21.04 -12.13 0.83
N GLU A 13 -21.17 -11.10 1.64
CA GLU A 13 -20.06 -10.41 2.28
C GLU A 13 -19.12 -11.42 3.00
N VAL A 14 -19.70 -12.48 3.56
CA VAL A 14 -18.96 -13.59 4.20
C VAL A 14 -18.08 -14.32 3.20
N LEU A 15 -18.57 -14.63 2.01
CA LEU A 15 -17.78 -15.29 0.96
C LEU A 15 -16.64 -14.41 0.46
N PHE A 16 -16.88 -13.10 0.33
CA PHE A 16 -15.83 -12.15 -0.05
C PHE A 16 -14.68 -12.13 0.96
N PHE A 17 -15.00 -12.00 2.25
CA PHE A 17 -13.96 -12.01 3.29
C PHE A 17 -13.26 -13.36 3.41
N HIS A 18 -14.00 -14.46 3.24
CA HIS A 18 -13.40 -15.79 3.21
C HIS A 18 -12.42 -15.93 2.05
N THR A 19 -12.77 -15.46 0.85
CA THR A 19 -11.90 -15.47 -0.32
C THR A 19 -10.64 -14.62 -0.10
N LEU A 20 -10.78 -13.42 0.47
CA LEU A 20 -9.63 -12.59 0.82
C LEU A 20 -8.69 -13.31 1.81
N GLN A 21 -9.25 -13.95 2.84
CA GLN A 21 -8.47 -14.69 3.82
C GLN A 21 -7.76 -15.90 3.18
N GLN A 22 -8.41 -16.61 2.28
CA GLN A 22 -7.81 -17.72 1.53
C GLN A 22 -6.66 -17.23 0.64
N ASN A 23 -6.83 -16.10 -0.06
CA ASN A 23 -5.77 -15.53 -0.87
C ASN A 23 -4.53 -15.17 -0.02
N ILE A 24 -4.72 -14.55 1.17
CA ILE A 24 -3.62 -14.29 2.10
C ILE A 24 -2.92 -15.60 2.50
N ASN A 25 -3.68 -16.64 2.82
CA ASN A 25 -3.12 -17.92 3.23
C ASN A 25 -2.32 -18.56 2.08
N VAL A 26 -2.84 -18.57 0.86
CA VAL A 26 -2.14 -19.09 -0.32
C VAL A 26 -0.84 -18.31 -0.56
N SER A 27 -0.89 -16.98 -0.50
CA SER A 27 0.31 -16.16 -0.69
C SER A 27 1.38 -16.41 0.38
N ILE A 28 1.00 -16.61 1.66
CA ILE A 28 1.98 -16.82 2.75
C ILE A 28 2.42 -18.28 2.86
N GLU A 29 1.49 -19.24 2.75
CA GLU A 29 1.77 -20.67 2.98
C GLU A 29 2.13 -21.45 1.71
N GLY A 30 1.82 -20.87 0.54
CA GLY A 30 2.18 -21.41 -0.76
C GLY A 30 3.30 -20.63 -1.42
N ASP A 31 2.98 -19.46 -1.97
CA ASP A 31 3.88 -18.71 -2.83
C ASP A 31 5.16 -18.28 -2.10
N LEU A 32 5.01 -17.74 -0.88
CA LEU A 32 6.15 -17.28 -0.09
C LEU A 32 7.11 -18.43 0.29
N LEU A 33 6.59 -19.63 0.58
CA LEU A 33 7.41 -20.80 0.88
C LEU A 33 8.11 -21.34 -0.38
N ASN A 34 7.52 -21.18 -1.55
CA ASN A 34 8.18 -21.55 -2.81
C ASN A 34 9.36 -20.62 -3.10
N ILE A 35 9.23 -19.33 -2.80
CA ILE A 35 10.31 -18.33 -2.97
C ILE A 35 11.37 -18.48 -1.87
N TYR A 36 10.95 -18.73 -0.63
CA TYR A 36 11.80 -18.81 0.55
C TYR A 36 11.67 -20.15 1.29
N PRO A 37 12.19 -21.25 0.74
CA PRO A 37 11.99 -22.61 1.29
C PRO A 37 12.58 -22.81 2.70
N LYS A 38 13.44 -21.91 3.16
CA LYS A 38 14.06 -21.98 4.49
C LYS A 38 13.18 -21.40 5.60
N LEU A 39 12.02 -20.81 5.28
CA LEU A 39 11.09 -20.34 6.29
C LEU A 39 10.50 -21.53 7.07
N ASN A 40 10.64 -21.48 8.38
CA ASN A 40 10.03 -22.46 9.27
C ASN A 40 8.63 -22.02 9.73
N GLY A 41 7.89 -22.93 10.35
CA GLY A 41 6.53 -22.67 10.82
C GLY A 41 6.42 -21.50 11.81
N ASN A 42 7.46 -21.27 12.65
CA ASN A 42 7.48 -20.12 13.57
C ASN A 42 7.63 -18.80 12.81
N SER A 43 8.48 -18.75 11.77
CA SER A 43 8.62 -17.58 10.90
C SER A 43 7.30 -17.24 10.19
N ILE A 44 6.64 -18.24 9.62
CA ILE A 44 5.32 -18.07 8.97
C ILE A 44 4.29 -17.51 9.95
N LYS A 45 4.24 -18.03 11.17
CA LYS A 45 3.34 -17.54 12.21
C LYS A 45 3.59 -16.06 12.54
N LYS A 46 4.85 -15.66 12.64
CA LYS A 46 5.24 -14.26 12.91
C LYS A 46 4.93 -13.34 11.71
N ILE A 47 5.15 -13.80 10.48
CA ILE A 47 4.78 -13.07 9.25
C ILE A 47 3.26 -12.84 9.20
N LYS A 48 2.45 -13.85 9.49
CA LYS A 48 0.98 -13.70 9.57
C LYS A 48 0.55 -12.70 10.64
N LEU A 49 1.18 -12.78 11.81
CA LEU A 49 0.90 -11.84 12.90
C LEU A 49 1.28 -10.41 12.50
N LEU A 50 2.46 -10.23 11.90
CA LEU A 50 2.91 -8.93 11.38
C LEU A 50 1.93 -8.36 10.35
N LEU A 51 1.50 -9.15 9.37
CA LEU A 51 0.50 -8.73 8.40
C LEU A 51 -0.82 -8.34 9.07
N SER A 52 -1.29 -9.09 10.06
CA SER A 52 -2.52 -8.77 10.79
C SER A 52 -2.45 -7.43 11.53
N VAL A 53 -1.27 -7.07 12.05
CA VAL A 53 -1.02 -5.77 12.68
C VAL A 53 -1.04 -4.66 11.62
N ILE A 54 -0.39 -4.89 10.49
CA ILE A 54 -0.36 -3.95 9.37
C ILE A 54 -1.79 -3.68 8.86
N ILE A 55 -2.58 -4.69 8.55
CA ILE A 55 -3.98 -4.56 8.09
C ILE A 55 -4.81 -3.65 9.02
N LYS A 56 -4.56 -3.69 10.33
CA LYS A 56 -5.28 -2.88 11.32
C LYS A 56 -4.82 -1.42 11.38
N SER A 57 -3.65 -1.11 10.84
CA SER A 57 -2.94 0.15 11.10
C SER A 57 -2.65 1.00 9.86
N VAL A 58 -2.73 0.44 8.66
CA VAL A 58 -2.33 1.12 7.41
C VAL A 58 -3.29 2.21 6.94
N PRO A 59 -2.78 3.19 6.19
CA PRO A 59 -1.36 3.50 6.01
C PRO A 59 -0.79 4.08 7.30
N PHE A 60 0.45 3.77 7.62
CA PHE A 60 1.07 4.33 8.80
C PHE A 60 2.59 4.47 8.63
N GLU A 61 3.15 5.41 9.36
CA GLU A 61 4.59 5.56 9.55
C GLU A 61 5.06 4.52 10.57
N PRO A 62 5.82 3.50 10.14
CA PRO A 62 6.11 2.37 11.00
C PRO A 62 7.08 2.76 12.13
N LYS A 63 6.63 2.61 13.36
CA LYS A 63 7.54 2.54 14.50
C LYS A 63 8.04 1.11 14.62
N ILE A 64 9.29 0.89 14.26
CA ILE A 64 9.93 -0.45 14.25
C ILE A 64 9.77 -1.17 15.60
N SER A 65 9.90 -0.43 16.72
CA SER A 65 9.68 -0.96 18.07
C SER A 65 8.30 -1.55 18.29
N ASP A 66 7.26 -0.87 17.79
CA ASP A 66 5.87 -1.26 17.99
C ASP A 66 5.52 -2.48 17.14
N LEU A 67 5.99 -2.51 15.88
CA LEU A 67 5.85 -3.67 15.01
C LEU A 67 6.54 -4.91 15.58
N LYS A 68 7.78 -4.77 16.07
CA LYS A 68 8.50 -5.87 16.72
C LYS A 68 7.72 -6.43 17.90
N LYS A 69 7.27 -5.55 18.79
CA LYS A 69 6.49 -5.94 19.97
C LYS A 69 5.20 -6.66 19.59
N ALA A 70 4.45 -6.10 18.64
CA ALA A 70 3.16 -6.64 18.20
C ALA A 70 3.28 -7.99 17.48
N ALA A 71 4.39 -8.22 16.74
CA ALA A 71 4.64 -9.46 16.00
C ALA A 71 5.57 -10.46 16.73
N ASP A 72 5.91 -10.19 18.00
CA ASP A 72 6.85 -11.01 18.79
C ASP A 72 8.19 -11.24 18.06
N ILE A 73 8.74 -10.17 17.47
CA ILE A 73 10.03 -10.19 16.77
C ILE A 73 11.09 -9.52 17.65
N LYS A 74 12.23 -10.19 17.86
CA LYS A 74 13.23 -9.71 18.82
C LYS A 74 14.17 -8.66 18.23
N ASP A 75 14.54 -8.80 16.96
CA ASP A 75 15.55 -7.97 16.33
C ASP A 75 15.03 -7.27 15.07
N ASP A 76 15.66 -6.12 14.74
CA ASP A 76 15.27 -5.26 13.63
C ASP A 76 15.53 -5.91 12.26
N ARG A 77 16.59 -6.72 12.16
CA ARG A 77 16.95 -7.41 10.93
C ARG A 77 15.87 -8.40 10.52
N THR A 78 15.39 -9.21 11.46
CA THR A 78 14.30 -10.16 11.22
C THR A 78 13.00 -9.44 10.84
N LEU A 79 12.68 -8.31 11.48
CA LEU A 79 11.52 -7.52 11.10
C LEU A 79 11.63 -7.00 9.67
N LYS A 80 12.76 -6.39 9.31
CA LYS A 80 13.02 -5.89 7.95
C LYS A 80 12.92 -7.01 6.92
N ASP A 81 13.51 -8.17 7.21
CA ASP A 81 13.43 -9.36 6.37
C ASP A 81 11.99 -9.85 6.16
N TYR A 82 11.16 -9.84 7.20
CA TYR A 82 9.75 -10.22 7.07
C TYR A 82 8.91 -9.18 6.33
N LEU A 83 9.19 -7.88 6.52
CA LEU A 83 8.55 -6.82 5.73
C LEU A 83 8.89 -6.96 4.25
N ALA A 84 10.16 -7.17 3.91
CA ALA A 84 10.59 -7.39 2.53
C ALA A 84 9.87 -8.61 1.91
N LYS A 85 9.76 -9.72 2.66
CA LYS A 85 9.04 -10.92 2.20
C LYS A 85 7.55 -10.68 1.98
N LEU A 86 6.90 -9.85 2.80
CA LEU A 86 5.50 -9.48 2.60
C LEU A 86 5.31 -8.58 1.36
N ASP A 87 6.30 -7.72 1.07
CA ASP A 87 6.34 -6.89 -0.14
C ASP A 87 6.54 -7.75 -1.38
N ASP A 88 7.53 -8.65 -1.37
CA ASP A 88 7.79 -9.63 -2.44
C ASP A 88 6.58 -10.53 -2.73
N ALA A 89 5.82 -10.89 -1.69
CA ALA A 89 4.57 -11.66 -1.82
C ALA A 89 3.38 -10.83 -2.33
N GLY A 90 3.57 -9.53 -2.58
CA GLY A 90 2.51 -8.64 -3.05
C GLY A 90 1.37 -8.43 -2.05
N LEU A 91 1.65 -8.56 -0.74
CA LEU A 91 0.66 -8.34 0.32
C LEU A 91 0.72 -6.93 0.90
N ILE A 92 1.90 -6.33 0.91
CA ILE A 92 2.11 -4.94 1.29
C ILE A 92 2.91 -4.21 0.21
N LYS A 93 2.99 -2.89 0.31
CA LYS A 93 3.93 -2.05 -0.43
C LYS A 93 4.68 -1.17 0.56
N LEU A 94 6.00 -1.25 0.51
CA LEU A 94 6.90 -0.41 1.30
C LEU A 94 7.23 0.83 0.49
N LEU A 95 6.88 2.02 0.97
CA LEU A 95 7.30 3.28 0.34
C LEU A 95 8.50 3.85 1.08
N MET A 96 9.55 4.08 0.33
CA MET A 96 10.74 4.78 0.80
C MET A 96 10.58 6.29 0.59
N GLN A 97 11.32 7.09 1.34
CA GLN A 97 11.43 8.50 1.04
C GLN A 97 12.32 8.68 -0.19
N ASN A 98 11.95 9.58 -1.10
CA ASN A 98 12.82 9.95 -2.20
C ASN A 98 14.09 10.61 -1.66
N SER A 99 15.15 9.85 -1.54
CA SER A 99 16.47 10.35 -1.22
C SER A 99 17.52 9.51 -1.96
N LEU A 100 18.48 10.19 -2.55
CA LEU A 100 19.66 9.57 -3.16
C LEU A 100 20.59 8.92 -2.11
N SER A 101 20.19 8.88 -0.85
CA SER A 101 20.97 8.31 0.24
C SER A 101 20.68 6.81 0.37
N MET A 102 21.73 6.00 0.33
CA MET A 102 21.63 4.55 0.61
C MET A 102 21.00 4.23 1.98
N LYS A 103 21.02 5.17 2.94
CA LYS A 103 20.35 5.03 4.24
C LYS A 103 18.81 5.08 4.15
N ALA A 104 18.26 5.60 3.05
CA ALA A 104 16.81 5.61 2.83
C ALA A 104 16.24 4.20 2.66
N PHE A 105 17.04 3.25 2.14
CA PHE A 105 16.65 1.85 1.99
C PHE A 105 16.55 1.08 3.32
N ASP A 106 17.03 1.67 4.40
CA ASP A 106 17.08 0.97 5.69
C ASP A 106 15.75 0.97 6.46
N LYS A 107 14.85 1.93 6.19
CA LYS A 107 13.57 2.05 6.88
C LYS A 107 12.50 2.57 5.92
N PRO A 108 11.40 1.85 5.71
CA PRO A 108 10.28 2.39 4.94
C PRO A 108 9.67 3.60 5.69
N GLU A 109 9.33 4.62 4.94
CA GLU A 109 8.64 5.82 5.47
C GLU A 109 7.17 5.53 5.72
N LYS A 110 6.52 4.88 4.74
CA LYS A 110 5.12 4.44 4.85
C LYS A 110 4.97 2.97 4.44
N ILE A 111 4.02 2.28 5.06
CA ILE A 111 3.59 0.93 4.67
C ILE A 111 2.14 0.99 4.22
N PHE A 112 1.84 0.43 3.05
CA PHE A 112 0.50 0.26 2.51
C PHE A 112 0.16 -1.22 2.32
N LEU A 113 -1.11 -1.56 2.24
CA LEU A 113 -1.54 -2.85 1.71
C LEU A 113 -1.44 -2.81 0.18
N ALA A 114 -0.94 -3.86 -0.43
CA ALA A 114 -0.84 -3.96 -1.89
C ALA A 114 -2.23 -4.07 -2.56
N ASN A 115 -3.24 -4.53 -1.81
CA ASN A 115 -4.62 -4.58 -2.29
C ASN A 115 -5.54 -3.84 -1.30
N PRO A 116 -6.20 -2.74 -1.69
CA PRO A 116 -7.09 -1.98 -0.82
C PRO A 116 -8.28 -2.79 -0.30
N ASN A 117 -8.69 -3.88 -0.97
CA ASN A 117 -9.74 -4.76 -0.48
C ASN A 117 -9.41 -5.43 0.86
N LEU A 118 -8.13 -5.63 1.17
CA LEU A 118 -7.71 -6.18 2.47
C LEU A 118 -8.09 -5.28 3.65
N MET A 119 -8.33 -3.98 3.41
CA MET A 119 -8.77 -3.04 4.43
C MET A 119 -10.22 -3.29 4.89
N TYR A 120 -11.04 -3.95 4.07
CA TYR A 120 -12.44 -4.25 4.39
C TYR A 120 -12.61 -5.42 5.36
N THR A 121 -11.55 -6.03 5.82
CA THR A 121 -11.60 -6.98 6.96
C THR A 121 -12.07 -6.29 8.26
N LYS A 122 -12.05 -4.98 8.29
CA LYS A 122 -12.70 -4.08 9.26
C LYS A 122 -13.25 -2.86 8.51
N GLU A 123 -13.96 -1.97 9.20
CA GLU A 123 -14.39 -0.71 8.61
C GLU A 123 -13.16 0.19 8.33
N PRO A 124 -12.81 0.45 7.06
CA PRO A 124 -11.63 1.21 6.73
C PRO A 124 -11.86 2.71 6.95
N ASN A 125 -10.81 3.41 7.37
CA ASN A 125 -10.79 4.86 7.26
C ASN A 125 -10.77 5.26 5.78
N ILE A 126 -11.66 6.13 5.35
CA ILE A 126 -11.82 6.50 3.93
C ILE A 126 -10.58 7.21 3.36
N GLY A 127 -9.89 8.02 4.17
CA GLY A 127 -8.65 8.68 3.76
C GLY A 127 -7.57 7.63 3.45
N ASN A 128 -7.40 6.68 4.36
CA ASN A 128 -6.47 5.58 4.22
C ASN A 128 -6.78 4.71 2.99
N LEU A 129 -8.06 4.48 2.72
CA LEU A 129 -8.49 3.71 1.55
C LEU A 129 -8.12 4.41 0.24
N ARG A 130 -8.28 5.74 0.18
CA ARG A 130 -7.91 6.57 -0.98
C ARG A 130 -6.41 6.51 -1.27
N GLU A 131 -5.59 6.72 -0.24
CA GLU A 131 -4.13 6.62 -0.38
C GLU A 131 -3.71 5.20 -0.80
N THR A 132 -4.27 4.16 -0.18
CA THR A 132 -3.97 2.77 -0.53
C THR A 132 -4.39 2.43 -1.96
N PHE A 133 -5.54 2.93 -2.41
CA PHE A 133 -5.98 2.78 -3.80
C PHE A 133 -4.99 3.46 -4.75
N PHE A 134 -4.60 4.71 -4.48
CA PHE A 134 -3.65 5.45 -5.31
C PHE A 134 -2.32 4.70 -5.46
N VAL A 135 -1.74 4.25 -4.33
CA VAL A 135 -0.50 3.47 -4.32
C VAL A 135 -0.65 2.17 -5.11
N ASN A 136 -1.74 1.42 -4.91
CA ASN A 136 -2.00 0.17 -5.62
C ASN A 136 -2.07 0.38 -7.15
N GLN A 137 -2.77 1.41 -7.62
CA GLN A 137 -2.92 1.65 -9.05
C GLN A 137 -1.57 2.04 -9.69
N LEU A 138 -0.79 2.90 -9.04
CA LEU A 138 0.52 3.27 -9.54
C LEU A 138 1.53 2.12 -9.50
N ASP A 139 1.55 1.33 -8.42
CA ASP A 139 2.42 0.16 -8.31
C ASP A 139 2.15 -0.83 -9.46
N ASN A 140 0.88 -1.11 -9.76
CA ASN A 140 0.50 -1.95 -10.89
C ASN A 140 0.92 -1.35 -12.24
N TYR A 141 0.75 -0.05 -12.41
CA TYR A 141 1.17 0.66 -13.62
C TYR A 141 2.69 0.54 -13.85
N TYR A 142 3.50 0.78 -12.82
CA TYR A 142 4.96 0.69 -12.93
C TYR A 142 5.44 -0.75 -13.16
N LYS A 143 4.84 -1.73 -12.50
CA LYS A 143 5.12 -3.15 -12.72
C LYS A 143 4.82 -3.57 -14.17
N ASN A 144 3.69 -3.15 -14.73
CA ASN A 144 3.33 -3.46 -16.11
C ASN A 144 4.27 -2.81 -17.13
N LYS A 145 4.83 -1.65 -16.84
CA LYS A 145 5.81 -0.99 -17.71
C LYS A 145 7.20 -1.63 -17.69
N GLN A 146 7.41 -2.68 -16.88
CA GLN A 146 8.73 -3.30 -16.70
C GLN A 146 9.84 -2.28 -16.42
N LEU A 147 9.51 -1.19 -15.75
CA LEU A 147 10.50 -0.25 -15.27
C LEU A 147 11.37 -1.00 -14.27
N LEU A 148 12.62 -1.24 -14.65
CA LEU A 148 13.61 -2.05 -13.92
C LEU A 148 13.91 -1.53 -12.51
N ASN A 149 13.52 -0.31 -12.21
CA ASN A 149 13.61 0.29 -10.91
C ASN A 149 12.21 0.30 -10.30
N ASP A 150 12.03 -0.46 -9.29
CA ASP A 150 10.80 -0.77 -8.53
C ASP A 150 10.11 0.47 -7.95
N ASP A 151 10.62 1.69 -8.20
CA ASP A 151 10.35 2.84 -7.39
C ASP A 151 9.90 4.07 -8.18
N GLY A 152 8.88 3.89 -9.02
CA GLY A 152 8.21 5.04 -9.62
C GLY A 152 7.40 5.86 -8.61
N ILE A 153 7.19 5.34 -7.37
CA ILE A 153 6.42 6.00 -6.31
C ILE A 153 7.17 6.00 -4.98
N PHE A 154 7.25 7.17 -4.36
CA PHE A 154 7.93 7.42 -3.08
C PHE A 154 7.01 8.17 -2.11
N ALA A 155 7.29 8.08 -0.82
CA ALA A 155 6.72 8.99 0.15
C ALA A 155 7.31 10.41 -0.05
N SER A 156 6.46 11.43 -0.03
CA SER A 156 6.88 12.82 -0.20
C SER A 156 7.00 13.55 1.14
N LYS A 157 7.93 14.50 1.22
CA LYS A 157 8.03 15.42 2.37
C LYS A 157 7.00 16.55 2.32
N ASN A 158 6.60 16.94 1.11
CA ASN A 158 5.77 18.12 0.87
C ASN A 158 4.41 17.76 0.28
N GLY A 159 3.99 16.52 0.44
CA GLY A 159 2.72 15.97 -0.05
C GLY A 159 2.62 14.53 0.40
N ASP A 160 1.67 13.78 -0.13
CA ASP A 160 1.52 12.38 0.22
C ASP A 160 2.53 11.50 -0.55
N PHE A 161 2.71 11.78 -1.85
CA PHE A 161 3.49 10.95 -2.76
C PHE A 161 4.34 11.78 -3.73
N TYR A 162 5.50 11.23 -4.10
CA TYR A 162 6.37 11.72 -5.15
C TYR A 162 6.58 10.63 -6.20
N CYS A 163 6.32 10.93 -7.46
CA CYS A 163 6.26 9.94 -8.53
C CYS A 163 7.13 10.35 -9.73
N GLU A 164 7.80 9.35 -10.34
CA GLU A 164 8.64 9.52 -11.54
C GLU A 164 9.70 10.63 -11.40
N GLU A 165 10.21 10.85 -10.19
CA GLU A 165 11.16 11.93 -9.88
C GLU A 165 10.70 13.32 -10.34
N LYS A 166 9.41 13.52 -10.53
CA LYS A 166 8.86 14.72 -11.15
C LYS A 166 7.54 15.22 -10.57
N TYR A 167 6.64 14.33 -10.20
CA TYR A 167 5.28 14.69 -9.84
C TYR A 167 5.03 14.54 -8.35
N THR A 168 4.47 15.56 -7.72
CA THR A 168 4.02 15.51 -6.32
C THR A 168 2.50 15.38 -6.26
N PHE A 169 2.00 14.44 -5.47
CA PHE A 169 0.57 14.25 -5.29
C PHE A 169 0.16 14.39 -3.83
N GLU A 170 -1.00 15.03 -3.65
CA GLU A 170 -1.84 14.95 -2.46
C GLU A 170 -3.06 14.08 -2.80
N VAL A 171 -3.48 13.20 -1.90
CA VAL A 171 -4.64 12.32 -2.10
C VAL A 171 -5.72 12.65 -1.07
N GLY A 172 -6.96 12.78 -1.50
CA GLY A 172 -8.03 13.07 -0.56
C GLY A 172 -9.43 13.05 -1.15
N GLY A 173 -10.39 13.54 -0.36
CA GLY A 173 -11.77 13.69 -0.80
C GLY A 173 -12.00 14.98 -1.61
N LYS A 174 -13.24 15.22 -2.01
CA LYS A 174 -13.67 16.37 -2.84
C LYS A 174 -13.14 17.72 -2.34
N ASN A 175 -13.07 17.89 -1.03
CA ASN A 175 -12.65 19.14 -0.41
C ASN A 175 -11.15 19.23 -0.11
N LYS A 176 -10.34 18.26 -0.51
CA LYS A 176 -8.88 18.32 -0.34
C LYS A 176 -8.34 19.54 -1.06
N GLY A 177 -7.67 20.42 -0.31
CA GLY A 177 -7.08 21.65 -0.83
C GLY A 177 -5.73 21.43 -1.49
N PHE A 178 -5.23 22.47 -2.16
CA PHE A 178 -3.93 22.51 -2.85
C PHE A 178 -2.85 23.21 -2.01
N GLU A 179 -3.19 23.66 -0.82
CA GLU A 179 -2.37 24.58 -0.01
C GLU A 179 -0.98 24.02 0.34
N GLN A 180 -0.89 22.71 0.64
CA GLN A 180 0.37 22.07 1.03
C GLN A 180 1.39 21.94 -0.12
N ILE A 181 0.91 21.91 -1.36
CA ILE A 181 1.73 21.63 -2.56
C ILE A 181 1.68 22.76 -3.60
N LYS A 182 1.05 23.90 -3.30
CA LYS A 182 0.81 25.00 -4.25
C LYS A 182 2.08 25.58 -4.87
N ASP A 183 3.17 25.60 -4.10
CA ASP A 183 4.45 26.18 -4.51
C ASP A 183 5.41 25.13 -5.10
N ILE A 184 4.92 23.89 -5.29
CA ILE A 184 5.72 22.77 -5.81
C ILE A 184 5.41 22.60 -7.30
N PRO A 185 6.41 22.66 -8.19
CA PRO A 185 6.22 22.37 -9.60
C PRO A 185 5.68 20.96 -9.83
N ASN A 186 4.82 20.81 -10.85
CA ASN A 186 4.21 19.52 -11.22
C ASN A 186 3.47 18.84 -10.05
N SER A 187 2.79 19.62 -9.23
CA SER A 187 2.00 19.12 -8.12
C SER A 187 0.51 19.00 -8.47
N TYR A 188 -0.15 17.97 -7.93
CA TYR A 188 -1.53 17.64 -8.23
C TYR A 188 -2.27 17.12 -6.99
N VAL A 189 -3.58 17.35 -6.95
CA VAL A 189 -4.46 16.73 -5.96
C VAL A 189 -5.26 15.62 -6.63
N ALA A 190 -5.03 14.38 -6.25
CA ALA A 190 -5.86 13.23 -6.65
C ALA A 190 -7.09 13.17 -5.71
N SER A 191 -8.24 13.60 -6.22
CA SER A 191 -9.45 13.85 -5.43
C SER A 191 -10.52 12.79 -5.69
N ASP A 192 -10.99 12.16 -4.63
CA ASP A 192 -12.19 11.32 -4.66
C ASP A 192 -13.47 12.19 -4.71
N ASP A 193 -14.61 11.59 -5.07
CA ASP A 193 -15.90 12.27 -5.28
C ASP A 193 -15.84 13.42 -6.31
N LEU A 194 -14.97 13.30 -7.29
CA LEU A 194 -14.81 14.22 -8.40
C LEU A 194 -15.01 13.46 -9.73
N GLU A 195 -15.96 13.88 -10.54
CA GLU A 195 -16.22 13.26 -11.84
C GLU A 195 -15.21 13.72 -12.90
N ILE A 196 -14.93 15.01 -12.95
CA ILE A 196 -14.06 15.64 -13.93
C ILE A 196 -13.01 16.49 -13.21
N GLY A 197 -11.74 16.31 -13.58
CA GLY A 197 -10.63 17.10 -13.05
C GLY A 197 -10.67 18.55 -13.57
N ILE A 198 -10.17 19.49 -12.75
CA ILE A 198 -10.06 20.90 -13.09
C ILE A 198 -8.69 21.42 -12.66
N GLY A 199 -7.92 21.95 -13.61
CA GLY A 199 -6.55 22.43 -13.34
C GLY A 199 -5.66 21.32 -12.78
N ASN A 200 -5.07 21.56 -11.61
CA ASN A 200 -4.19 20.59 -10.96
C ASN A 200 -4.95 19.58 -10.08
N LYS A 201 -6.27 19.56 -10.12
CA LYS A 201 -7.10 18.61 -9.40
C LYS A 201 -7.59 17.50 -10.34
N ILE A 202 -7.15 16.27 -10.09
CA ILE A 202 -7.41 15.10 -10.93
C ILE A 202 -8.38 14.18 -10.18
N ALA A 203 -9.36 13.61 -10.89
CA ALA A 203 -10.27 12.64 -10.30
C ALA A 203 -9.51 11.36 -9.92
N LEU A 204 -9.62 10.92 -8.66
CA LEU A 204 -8.89 9.76 -8.15
C LEU A 204 -9.21 8.47 -8.91
N TRP A 205 -10.45 8.28 -9.37
CA TRP A 205 -10.88 7.08 -10.08
C TRP A 205 -10.15 6.87 -11.42
N ILE A 206 -9.62 7.95 -12.07
CA ILE A 206 -8.90 7.86 -13.35
C ILE A 206 -7.64 7.00 -13.21
N PHE A 207 -7.00 6.99 -12.03
CA PHE A 207 -5.82 6.16 -11.77
C PHE A 207 -6.12 4.65 -11.90
N GLY A 208 -7.38 4.23 -11.80
CA GLY A 208 -7.80 2.85 -12.05
C GLY A 208 -7.76 2.41 -13.52
N PHE A 209 -7.39 3.28 -14.44
CA PHE A 209 -7.29 3.02 -15.90
C PHE A 209 -5.87 3.20 -16.45
N LEU A 210 -4.87 3.20 -15.60
CA LEU A 210 -3.47 3.41 -16.03
C LEU A 210 -2.84 2.17 -16.70
N TYR A 211 -3.44 0.99 -16.58
CA TYR A 211 -2.93 -0.29 -17.11
C TYR A 211 -4.07 -1.18 -17.60
#